data_3499adbf4de0341427575c1b75221963
#
_entry.id   3499adbf4de0341427575c1b75221963
#
_cell.length_a   1.000
_cell.length_b   1.000
_cell.length_c   1.000
_cell.angle_alpha   90.00
_cell.angle_beta   90.00
_cell.angle_gamma   90.00
#
_symmetry.space_group_name_H-M   'P 1'
#
loop_
_entity.id
_entity.type
_entity.pdbx_description
1 polymer ?
#
loop_
_entity_poly.entity_id
_entity_poly.type
_entity_poly.pdbx_seq_one_letter_code
_entity_poly.pdbx_strand_id
1 'polypeptide(L)'
;MYDLYIGNKNYSSWSLRPWVLLKELGIPFRERNVVFGKDTFTDFSPTGKVPCLVDGKTTVWDSLAITEYVGERHANVWPVDASARAWARSAAAEMHSGYSELRNICTMNCGIRVKLKTVSPALQRDLARLEELWADGLNRFGGPFLTGTRFCAADAFYAPVAFRIQTYEPPINVTAQRYAAQLRALPSMQDWYRSALAETTRDEPHEAELKGIGEITADLRATS
;
A
#
# COMPACT_ATOMS: atom_id res chain seq x y z
N MET A 1 -11.75 7.37 -19.11
CA MET A 1 -11.44 7.75 -17.70
C MET A 1 -11.77 6.54 -16.85
N TYR A 2 -10.83 6.09 -16.06
CA TYR A 2 -10.98 4.91 -15.20
C TYR A 2 -11.94 5.19 -14.04
N ASP A 3 -12.74 4.20 -13.65
CA ASP A 3 -13.37 4.12 -12.34
C ASP A 3 -12.57 3.14 -11.47
N LEU A 4 -11.98 3.63 -10.37
CA LEU A 4 -11.23 2.81 -9.44
C LEU A 4 -12.03 2.61 -8.16
N TYR A 5 -12.50 1.39 -7.95
CA TYR A 5 -13.19 0.98 -6.73
C TYR A 5 -12.18 0.62 -5.66
N ILE A 6 -12.29 1.27 -4.52
CA ILE A 6 -11.39 1.11 -3.36
C ILE A 6 -12.20 0.91 -2.09
N GLY A 7 -11.64 0.18 -1.13
CA GLY A 7 -12.20 0.05 0.21
C GLY A 7 -11.77 1.17 1.15
N ASN A 8 -12.28 1.14 2.37
CA ASN A 8 -11.94 2.08 3.43
C ASN A 8 -10.44 2.36 3.49
N LYS A 9 -10.07 3.63 3.49
CA LYS A 9 -8.67 4.06 3.41
C LYS A 9 -7.86 3.74 4.66
N ASN A 10 -8.50 3.59 5.81
CA ASN A 10 -7.82 3.14 7.01
C ASN A 10 -7.22 1.73 6.86
N TYR A 11 -7.93 0.82 6.18
CA TYR A 11 -7.63 -0.62 6.20
C TYR A 11 -7.13 -1.17 4.86
N SER A 12 -7.61 -0.60 3.74
CA SER A 12 -7.42 -1.23 2.43
C SER A 12 -6.04 -1.00 1.83
N SER A 13 -5.07 -1.80 2.29
CA SER A 13 -3.70 -1.77 1.78
C SER A 13 -3.60 -2.15 0.29
N TRP A 14 -4.49 -3.01 -0.18
CA TRP A 14 -4.54 -3.41 -1.59
C TRP A 14 -5.03 -2.28 -2.48
N SER A 15 -6.04 -1.52 -2.04
CA SER A 15 -6.57 -0.35 -2.77
C SER A 15 -5.58 0.80 -2.85
N LEU A 16 -4.78 1.01 -1.81
CA LEU A 16 -3.77 2.06 -1.78
C LEU A 16 -2.77 1.94 -2.94
N ARG A 17 -2.37 0.72 -3.32
CA ARG A 17 -1.34 0.51 -4.35
C ARG A 17 -1.69 1.15 -5.70
N PRO A 18 -2.78 0.77 -6.39
CA PRO A 18 -3.12 1.42 -7.66
C PRO A 18 -3.58 2.87 -7.45
N TRP A 19 -4.19 3.19 -6.32
CA TRP A 19 -4.65 4.55 -6.05
C TRP A 19 -3.49 5.55 -6.00
N VAL A 20 -2.45 5.25 -5.20
CA VAL A 20 -1.28 6.13 -5.07
C VAL A 20 -0.49 6.19 -6.39
N LEU A 21 -0.41 5.07 -7.12
CA LEU A 21 0.23 5.01 -8.42
C LEU A 21 -0.43 5.97 -9.42
N LEU A 22 -1.75 5.90 -9.56
CA LEU A 22 -2.49 6.77 -10.47
C LEU A 22 -2.37 8.24 -10.06
N LYS A 23 -2.45 8.53 -8.76
CA LYS A 23 -2.31 9.91 -8.24
C LYS A 23 -0.92 10.49 -8.51
N GLU A 24 0.15 9.79 -8.15
CA GLU A 24 1.53 10.28 -8.33
C GLU A 24 1.93 10.43 -9.81
N LEU A 25 1.38 9.61 -10.69
CA LEU A 25 1.63 9.71 -12.12
C LEU A 25 0.67 10.67 -12.85
N GLY A 26 -0.25 11.32 -12.14
CA GLY A 26 -1.23 12.23 -12.73
C GLY A 26 -2.20 11.55 -13.70
N ILE A 27 -2.41 10.25 -13.57
CA ILE A 27 -3.34 9.49 -14.41
C ILE A 27 -4.77 9.72 -13.92
N PRO A 28 -5.67 10.28 -14.76
CA PRO A 28 -6.99 10.65 -14.31
C PRO A 28 -7.88 9.44 -14.06
N PHE A 29 -8.54 9.42 -12.91
CA PHE A 29 -9.53 8.40 -12.55
C PHE A 29 -10.62 8.98 -11.65
N ARG A 30 -11.76 8.32 -11.61
CA ARG A 30 -12.81 8.57 -10.63
C ARG A 30 -12.67 7.57 -9.49
N GLU A 31 -12.52 8.09 -8.29
CA GLU A 31 -12.52 7.28 -7.07
C GLU A 31 -13.95 6.82 -6.76
N ARG A 32 -14.11 5.52 -6.55
CA ARG A 32 -15.33 4.86 -6.11
C ARG A 32 -15.08 4.21 -4.75
N ASN A 33 -15.35 4.96 -3.70
CA ASN A 33 -15.15 4.45 -2.35
C ASN A 33 -16.30 3.51 -1.96
N VAL A 34 -15.97 2.31 -1.52
CA VAL A 34 -16.90 1.29 -1.03
C VAL A 34 -16.57 0.94 0.41
N VAL A 35 -17.60 0.80 1.24
CA VAL A 35 -17.45 0.65 2.68
C VAL A 35 -17.53 -0.82 3.04
N PHE A 36 -16.49 -1.34 3.69
CA PHE A 36 -16.45 -2.70 4.22
C PHE A 36 -17.63 -2.95 5.16
N GLY A 37 -18.22 -4.14 5.03
CA GLY A 37 -19.37 -4.55 5.84
C GLY A 37 -20.70 -3.86 5.53
N LYS A 38 -20.73 -2.89 4.59
CA LYS A 38 -21.96 -2.17 4.19
C LYS A 38 -22.30 -2.35 2.73
N ASP A 39 -21.30 -2.24 1.85
CA ASP A 39 -21.51 -2.28 0.40
C ASP A 39 -21.35 -3.66 -0.19
N THR A 40 -22.05 -3.93 -1.30
CA THR A 40 -21.91 -5.17 -2.07
C THR A 40 -20.82 -4.99 -3.12
N PHE A 41 -19.77 -5.79 -3.05
CA PHE A 41 -18.61 -5.67 -3.95
C PHE A 41 -18.76 -6.49 -5.23
N THR A 42 -19.66 -7.46 -5.26
CA THR A 42 -19.93 -8.32 -6.43
C THR A 42 -20.58 -7.60 -7.59
N ASP A 43 -21.13 -6.39 -7.36
CA ASP A 43 -21.77 -5.59 -8.41
C ASP A 43 -20.77 -5.02 -9.43
N PHE A 44 -19.49 -4.88 -9.03
CA PHE A 44 -18.44 -4.33 -9.89
C PHE A 44 -17.18 -5.20 -9.93
N SER A 45 -16.96 -6.07 -8.95
CA SER A 45 -15.76 -6.91 -8.85
C SER A 45 -16.13 -8.39 -8.96
N PRO A 46 -15.59 -9.11 -9.96
CA PRO A 46 -15.86 -10.54 -10.12
C PRO A 46 -15.43 -11.41 -8.92
N THR A 47 -14.50 -10.91 -8.11
CA THR A 47 -14.01 -11.61 -6.91
C THR A 47 -14.69 -11.13 -5.62
N GLY A 48 -15.57 -10.13 -5.70
CA GLY A 48 -16.12 -9.48 -4.51
C GLY A 48 -15.07 -8.78 -3.64
N LYS A 49 -13.94 -8.36 -4.24
CA LYS A 49 -12.82 -7.72 -3.53
C LYS A 49 -12.42 -6.40 -4.21
N VAL A 50 -11.73 -5.58 -3.45
CA VAL A 50 -11.08 -4.33 -3.91
C VAL A 50 -9.56 -4.45 -3.78
N PRO A 51 -8.81 -3.73 -4.66
CA PRO A 51 -9.24 -2.79 -5.69
C PRO A 51 -9.82 -3.47 -6.93
N CYS A 52 -10.70 -2.74 -7.62
CA CYS A 52 -11.17 -3.12 -8.94
C CYS A 52 -11.19 -1.87 -9.84
N LEU A 53 -10.69 -1.99 -11.06
CA LEU A 53 -10.66 -0.90 -12.03
C LEU A 53 -11.61 -1.21 -13.18
N VAL A 54 -12.45 -0.25 -13.53
CA VAL A 54 -13.34 -0.34 -14.70
C VAL A 54 -12.95 0.71 -15.73
N ASP A 55 -12.69 0.26 -16.96
CA ASP A 55 -12.39 1.09 -18.11
C ASP A 55 -13.37 0.76 -19.26
N GLY A 56 -14.44 1.53 -19.33
CA GLY A 56 -15.54 1.27 -20.25
C GLY A 56 -16.19 -0.10 -19.99
N LYS A 57 -15.96 -1.07 -20.88
CA LYS A 57 -16.47 -2.44 -20.74
C LYS A 57 -15.46 -3.41 -20.12
N THR A 58 -14.24 -2.95 -19.85
CA THR A 58 -13.17 -3.78 -19.31
C THR A 58 -13.13 -3.66 -17.80
N THR A 59 -13.21 -4.78 -17.09
CA THR A 59 -13.03 -4.86 -15.64
C THR A 59 -11.71 -5.55 -15.33
N VAL A 60 -10.87 -4.92 -14.50
CA VAL A 60 -9.54 -5.42 -14.13
C VAL A 60 -9.43 -5.51 -12.61
N TRP A 61 -9.03 -6.63 -12.13
CA TRP A 61 -8.69 -6.96 -10.74
C TRP A 61 -7.47 -7.90 -10.79
N ASP A 62 -6.61 -7.97 -9.84
CA ASP A 62 -6.36 -7.27 -8.59
C ASP A 62 -5.40 -6.08 -8.74
N SER A 63 -4.71 -5.69 -7.63
CA SER A 63 -3.79 -4.54 -7.64
C SER A 63 -2.62 -4.71 -8.62
N LEU A 64 -2.08 -5.93 -8.81
CA LEU A 64 -0.98 -6.17 -9.74
C LEU A 64 -1.47 -6.14 -11.19
N ALA A 65 -2.59 -6.80 -11.48
CA ALA A 65 -3.19 -6.78 -12.81
C ALA A 65 -3.62 -5.37 -13.23
N ILE A 66 -4.18 -4.57 -12.30
CA ILE A 66 -4.49 -3.16 -12.53
C ILE A 66 -3.23 -2.38 -12.90
N THR A 67 -2.14 -2.60 -12.18
CA THR A 67 -0.86 -1.93 -12.43
C THR A 67 -0.29 -2.28 -13.81
N GLU A 68 -0.34 -3.56 -14.21
CA GLU A 68 0.10 -3.99 -15.55
C GLU A 68 -0.81 -3.41 -16.63
N TYR A 69 -2.14 -3.47 -16.47
CA TYR A 69 -3.10 -2.90 -17.42
C TYR A 69 -2.87 -1.39 -17.64
N VAL A 70 -2.62 -0.66 -16.57
CA VAL A 70 -2.30 0.78 -16.64
C VAL A 70 -0.91 0.99 -17.27
N GLY A 71 0.05 0.12 -16.97
CA GLY A 71 1.42 0.17 -17.48
C GLY A 71 1.53 -0.02 -18.99
N GLU A 72 0.59 -0.74 -19.61
CA GLU A 72 0.50 -0.87 -21.07
C GLU A 72 0.05 0.43 -21.78
N ARG A 73 -0.59 1.35 -21.05
CA ARG A 73 -1.27 2.53 -21.57
C ARG A 73 -0.64 3.85 -21.15
N HIS A 74 0.13 3.83 -20.06
CA HIS A 74 0.74 5.03 -19.49
C HIS A 74 2.23 4.83 -19.24
N ALA A 75 3.01 5.77 -19.72
CA ALA A 75 4.44 5.80 -19.46
C ALA A 75 4.73 6.00 -17.96
N ASN A 76 5.92 5.60 -17.53
CA ASN A 76 6.43 5.76 -16.16
C ASN A 76 5.73 4.94 -15.07
N VAL A 77 4.72 4.13 -15.39
CA VAL A 77 4.21 3.12 -14.45
C VAL A 77 5.33 2.15 -14.07
N TRP A 78 6.07 1.70 -15.06
CA TRP A 78 7.31 0.94 -14.89
C TRP A 78 8.52 1.74 -15.41
N PRO A 79 9.72 1.53 -14.86
CA PRO A 79 10.95 2.17 -15.36
C PRO A 79 11.18 1.93 -16.85
N VAL A 80 11.73 2.93 -17.52
CA VAL A 80 12.10 2.83 -18.96
C VAL A 80 13.30 1.91 -19.15
N ASP A 81 14.30 2.00 -18.27
CA ASP A 81 15.45 1.09 -18.26
C ASP A 81 15.01 -0.36 -18.02
N ALA A 82 15.49 -1.28 -18.85
CA ALA A 82 15.06 -2.67 -18.84
C ALA A 82 15.47 -3.40 -17.55
N SER A 83 16.66 -3.10 -17.01
CA SER A 83 17.15 -3.72 -15.76
C SER A 83 16.35 -3.22 -14.55
N ALA A 84 16.14 -1.91 -14.46
CA ALA A 84 15.33 -1.31 -13.42
C ALA A 84 13.87 -1.78 -13.50
N ARG A 85 13.32 -1.93 -14.71
CA ARG A 85 11.97 -2.45 -14.94
C ARG A 85 11.81 -3.90 -14.50
N ALA A 86 12.78 -4.76 -14.82
CA ALA A 86 12.77 -6.15 -14.38
C ALA A 86 12.84 -6.24 -12.86
N TRP A 87 13.73 -5.46 -12.24
CA TRP A 87 13.84 -5.38 -10.78
C TRP A 87 12.54 -4.87 -10.15
N ALA A 88 11.94 -3.79 -10.68
CA ALA A 88 10.70 -3.21 -10.19
C ALA A 88 9.54 -4.21 -10.19
N ARG A 89 9.40 -4.99 -11.26
CA ARG A 89 8.39 -6.04 -11.36
C ARG A 89 8.64 -7.16 -10.37
N SER A 90 9.88 -7.58 -10.18
CA SER A 90 10.24 -8.60 -9.18
C SER A 90 9.91 -8.11 -7.77
N ALA A 91 10.31 -6.88 -7.42
CA ALA A 91 10.03 -6.27 -6.12
C ALA A 91 8.52 -6.11 -5.86
N ALA A 92 7.76 -5.67 -6.86
CA ALA A 92 6.30 -5.55 -6.75
C ALA A 92 5.63 -6.92 -6.59
N ALA A 93 6.05 -7.93 -7.34
CA ALA A 93 5.54 -9.30 -7.24
C ALA A 93 5.88 -9.93 -5.87
N GLU A 94 7.10 -9.69 -5.34
CA GLU A 94 7.50 -10.15 -4.01
C GLU A 94 6.61 -9.52 -2.92
N MET A 95 6.33 -8.20 -2.99
CA MET A 95 5.39 -7.57 -2.06
C MET A 95 3.95 -8.06 -2.25
N HIS A 96 3.56 -8.40 -3.47
CA HIS A 96 2.23 -8.91 -3.78
C HIS A 96 1.97 -10.28 -3.14
N SER A 97 2.92 -11.20 -3.19
CA SER A 97 2.77 -12.59 -2.74
C SER A 97 3.43 -12.92 -1.41
N GLY A 98 4.38 -12.10 -0.96
CA GLY A 98 5.21 -12.35 0.22
C GLY A 98 4.86 -11.48 1.43
N TYR A 99 5.83 -11.43 2.36
CA TYR A 99 5.74 -10.66 3.62
C TYR A 99 4.50 -10.99 4.45
N SER A 100 4.16 -12.26 4.55
CA SER A 100 2.93 -12.72 5.19
C SER A 100 2.88 -12.33 6.67
N GLU A 101 4.01 -12.45 7.39
CA GLU A 101 4.05 -12.11 8.82
C GLU A 101 3.93 -10.59 9.03
N LEU A 102 4.63 -9.79 8.23
CA LEU A 102 4.47 -8.34 8.29
C LEU A 102 3.02 -7.92 8.00
N ARG A 103 2.37 -8.57 7.05
CA ARG A 103 0.99 -8.24 6.67
C ARG A 103 -0.04 -8.69 7.70
N ASN A 104 0.19 -9.84 8.35
CA ASN A 104 -0.72 -10.42 9.33
C ASN A 104 -0.58 -9.77 10.71
N ILE A 105 0.66 -9.47 11.13
CA ILE A 105 0.91 -8.89 12.45
C ILE A 105 0.77 -7.36 12.42
N CYS A 106 1.38 -6.71 11.42
CA CYS A 106 1.29 -5.27 11.24
C CYS A 106 0.22 -4.94 10.20
N THR A 107 -1.06 -5.20 10.50
CA THR A 107 -2.17 -4.91 9.58
C THR A 107 -2.27 -3.42 9.30
N MET A 108 -2.75 -3.02 8.11
CA MET A 108 -2.83 -1.60 7.79
C MET A 108 -3.99 -0.96 8.53
N ASN A 109 -3.67 -0.02 9.42
CA ASN A 109 -4.60 0.90 10.05
C ASN A 109 -3.90 2.25 10.17
N CYS A 110 -4.24 3.20 9.30
CA CYS A 110 -3.51 4.46 9.18
C CYS A 110 -3.63 5.33 10.43
N GLY A 111 -4.78 5.26 11.12
CA GLY A 111 -5.15 6.22 12.14
C GLY A 111 -4.75 5.87 13.57
N ILE A 112 -4.17 4.70 13.82
CA ILE A 112 -3.76 4.30 15.16
C ILE A 112 -2.24 4.22 15.30
N ARG A 113 -1.79 4.14 16.55
CA ARG A 113 -0.40 3.78 16.93
C ARG A 113 -0.46 2.59 17.87
N VAL A 114 0.41 1.61 17.62
CA VAL A 114 0.41 0.35 18.36
C VAL A 114 1.82 0.01 18.81
N LYS A 115 2.00 -0.19 20.09
CA LYS A 115 3.21 -0.77 20.65
C LYS A 115 3.12 -2.29 20.60
N LEU A 116 3.88 -2.93 19.73
CA LEU A 116 3.90 -4.39 19.59
C LEU A 116 4.29 -5.06 20.93
N LYS A 117 3.61 -6.14 21.30
CA LYS A 117 4.00 -6.96 22.43
C LYS A 117 5.32 -7.69 22.20
N THR A 118 5.46 -8.25 21.01
CA THR A 118 6.63 -9.02 20.60
C THR A 118 6.90 -8.86 19.11
N VAL A 119 8.16 -9.00 18.75
CA VAL A 119 8.58 -9.13 17.35
C VAL A 119 9.04 -10.57 17.15
N SER A 120 8.20 -11.39 16.53
CA SER A 120 8.49 -12.82 16.32
C SER A 120 9.69 -13.01 15.39
N PRO A 121 10.40 -14.15 15.46
CA PRO A 121 11.46 -14.47 14.49
C PRO A 121 10.97 -14.48 13.04
N ALA A 122 9.71 -14.81 12.78
CA ALA A 122 9.12 -14.77 11.46
C ALA A 122 8.94 -13.33 10.97
N LEU A 123 8.41 -12.43 11.82
CA LEU A 123 8.33 -11.00 11.50
C LEU A 123 9.72 -10.38 11.31
N GLN A 124 10.71 -10.77 12.13
CA GLN A 124 12.10 -10.30 11.95
C GLN A 124 12.66 -10.68 10.57
N ARG A 125 12.38 -11.89 10.07
CA ARG A 125 12.79 -12.29 8.71
C ARG A 125 12.15 -11.45 7.63
N ASP A 126 10.84 -11.16 7.72
CA ASP A 126 10.16 -10.28 6.78
C ASP A 126 10.75 -8.86 6.79
N LEU A 127 11.01 -8.31 7.99
CA LEU A 127 11.63 -6.99 8.14
C LEU A 127 13.05 -6.95 7.56
N ALA A 128 13.86 -7.95 7.85
CA ALA A 128 15.23 -8.05 7.30
C ALA A 128 15.23 -8.14 5.76
N ARG A 129 14.31 -8.94 5.19
CA ARG A 129 14.16 -9.02 3.74
C ARG A 129 13.68 -7.71 3.13
N LEU A 130 12.78 -7.01 3.78
CA LEU A 130 12.31 -5.69 3.37
C LEU A 130 13.46 -4.68 3.32
N GLU A 131 14.28 -4.64 4.37
CA GLU A 131 15.44 -3.76 4.47
C GLU A 131 16.48 -4.06 3.37
N GLU A 132 16.78 -5.32 3.13
CA GLU A 132 17.69 -5.78 2.07
C GLU A 132 17.18 -5.32 0.69
N LEU A 133 15.91 -5.57 0.39
CA LEU A 133 15.32 -5.22 -0.91
C LEU A 133 15.31 -3.71 -1.12
N TRP A 134 14.91 -2.93 -0.12
CA TRP A 134 14.90 -1.47 -0.25
C TRP A 134 16.32 -0.90 -0.38
N ALA A 135 17.27 -1.43 0.38
CA ALA A 135 18.68 -1.03 0.26
C ALA A 135 19.27 -1.37 -1.12
N ASP A 136 18.99 -2.56 -1.67
CA ASP A 136 19.42 -2.94 -3.01
C ASP A 136 18.86 -1.97 -4.07
N GLY A 137 17.56 -1.71 -4.07
CA GLY A 137 16.94 -0.79 -5.03
C GLY A 137 17.53 0.62 -4.95
N LEU A 138 17.56 1.19 -3.74
CA LEU A 138 18.06 2.56 -3.52
C LEU A 138 19.53 2.71 -3.90
N ASN A 139 20.39 1.73 -3.58
CA ASN A 139 21.81 1.76 -3.89
C ASN A 139 22.06 1.51 -5.38
N ARG A 140 21.38 0.54 -5.96
CA ARG A 140 21.60 0.11 -7.35
C ARG A 140 21.16 1.15 -8.36
N PHE A 141 20.07 1.86 -8.09
CA PHE A 141 19.47 2.81 -9.03
C PHE A 141 19.61 4.28 -8.60
N GLY A 142 20.30 4.55 -7.47
CA GLY A 142 20.68 5.89 -7.03
C GLY A 142 19.57 6.71 -6.34
N GLY A 143 18.45 6.07 -5.97
CA GLY A 143 17.40 6.74 -5.21
C GLY A 143 16.87 8.06 -5.82
N PRO A 144 16.02 8.80 -5.14
CA PRO A 144 15.42 8.54 -3.82
C PRO A 144 14.30 7.48 -3.82
N PHE A 145 13.82 7.03 -5.00
CA PHE A 145 12.86 5.95 -5.15
C PHE A 145 13.57 4.62 -5.47
N LEU A 146 12.86 3.50 -5.33
CA LEU A 146 13.46 2.16 -5.44
C LEU A 146 14.13 1.88 -6.79
N THR A 147 13.75 2.58 -7.83
CA THR A 147 14.31 2.40 -9.18
C THR A 147 14.86 3.70 -9.79
N GLY A 148 15.30 4.62 -8.95
CA GLY A 148 15.95 5.87 -9.36
C GLY A 148 15.23 7.13 -8.89
N THR A 149 15.22 8.15 -9.73
CA THR A 149 14.78 9.50 -9.34
C THR A 149 13.25 9.71 -9.42
N ARG A 150 12.50 8.74 -9.94
CA ARG A 150 11.06 8.86 -10.18
C ARG A 150 10.29 7.75 -9.47
N PHE A 151 9.16 8.15 -8.88
CA PHE A 151 8.16 7.21 -8.34
C PHE A 151 7.62 6.30 -9.44
N CYS A 152 7.47 5.02 -9.15
CA CYS A 152 6.90 4.03 -10.06
C CYS A 152 6.07 2.97 -9.31
N ALA A 153 5.62 1.96 -10.01
CA ALA A 153 4.82 0.87 -9.46
C ALA A 153 5.50 0.15 -8.28
N ALA A 154 6.83 -0.03 -8.31
CA ALA A 154 7.55 -0.64 -7.19
C ALA A 154 7.30 0.13 -5.89
N ASP A 155 7.44 1.46 -5.92
CA ASP A 155 7.20 2.32 -4.76
C ASP A 155 5.74 2.26 -4.29
N ALA A 156 4.79 2.23 -5.24
CA ALA A 156 3.37 2.11 -4.96
C ALA A 156 3.02 0.80 -4.22
N PHE A 157 3.70 -0.31 -4.55
CA PHE A 157 3.50 -1.59 -3.88
C PHE A 157 3.98 -1.57 -2.43
N TYR A 158 5.00 -0.76 -2.11
CA TYR A 158 5.51 -0.59 -0.76
C TYR A 158 4.86 0.57 0.03
N ALA A 159 4.02 1.39 -0.60
CA ALA A 159 3.31 2.48 0.07
C ALA A 159 2.49 2.02 1.30
N PRO A 160 1.76 0.89 1.28
CA PRO A 160 1.10 0.38 2.48
C PRO A 160 2.06 0.02 3.62
N VAL A 161 3.27 -0.43 3.29
CA VAL A 161 4.30 -0.76 4.29
C VAL A 161 4.74 0.49 5.04
N ALA A 162 4.81 1.63 4.37
CA ALA A 162 5.14 2.90 5.00
C ALA A 162 4.12 3.30 6.09
N PHE A 163 2.83 3.02 5.91
CA PHE A 163 1.83 3.20 6.97
C PHE A 163 1.95 2.15 8.07
N ARG A 164 2.23 0.88 7.75
CA ARG A 164 2.47 -0.16 8.77
C ARG A 164 3.64 0.22 9.68
N ILE A 165 4.73 0.73 9.09
CA ILE A 165 5.88 1.24 9.86
C ILE A 165 5.47 2.39 10.76
N GLN A 166 4.63 3.32 10.29
CA GLN A 166 4.12 4.43 11.11
C GLN A 166 3.24 3.94 12.27
N THR A 167 2.42 2.94 12.04
CA THR A 167 1.47 2.41 13.02
C THR A 167 2.15 1.63 14.12
N TYR A 168 3.12 0.78 13.78
CA TYR A 168 3.68 -0.23 14.69
C TYR A 168 5.13 0.04 15.10
N GLU A 169 5.81 0.97 14.44
CA GLU A 169 7.23 1.29 14.68
C GLU A 169 8.12 0.04 14.86
N PRO A 170 8.03 -0.96 13.93
CA PRO A 170 8.82 -2.17 14.06
C PRO A 170 10.31 -1.84 13.99
N PRO A 171 11.19 -2.69 14.59
CA PRO A 171 12.63 -2.44 14.58
C PRO A 171 13.21 -2.64 13.18
N ILE A 172 13.38 -1.54 12.47
CA ILE A 172 14.00 -1.45 11.14
C ILE A 172 15.13 -0.43 11.15
N ASN A 173 16.08 -0.60 10.22
CA ASN A 173 17.22 0.29 10.10
C ASN A 173 16.86 1.70 9.61
N VAL A 174 17.79 2.64 9.78
CA VAL A 174 17.59 4.05 9.45
C VAL A 174 17.31 4.31 7.97
N THR A 175 17.86 3.50 7.07
CA THR A 175 17.62 3.62 5.62
C THR A 175 16.17 3.30 5.29
N ALA A 176 15.64 2.20 5.83
CA ALA A 176 14.25 1.81 5.66
C ALA A 176 13.28 2.82 6.31
N GLN A 177 13.62 3.35 7.49
CA GLN A 177 12.85 4.42 8.14
C GLN A 177 12.76 5.68 7.27
N ARG A 178 13.90 6.12 6.69
CA ARG A 178 13.96 7.29 5.81
C ARG A 178 13.11 7.10 4.55
N TYR A 179 13.24 5.95 3.89
CA TYR A 179 12.46 5.66 2.70
C TYR A 179 10.95 5.60 3.00
N ALA A 180 10.55 4.94 4.08
CA ALA A 180 9.15 4.92 4.52
C ALA A 180 8.62 6.33 4.84
N ALA A 181 9.43 7.18 5.49
CA ALA A 181 9.08 8.57 5.77
C ALA A 181 8.93 9.39 4.48
N GLN A 182 9.81 9.19 3.51
CA GLN A 182 9.73 9.81 2.19
C GLN A 182 8.43 9.43 1.46
N LEU A 183 8.07 8.14 1.42
CA LEU A 183 6.80 7.73 0.82
C LEU A 183 5.60 8.40 1.50
N ARG A 184 5.57 8.44 2.84
CA ARG A 184 4.49 9.12 3.57
C ARG A 184 4.43 10.63 3.31
N ALA A 185 5.55 11.25 2.96
CA ALA A 185 5.61 12.68 2.66
C ALA A 185 5.06 13.04 1.26
N LEU A 186 4.82 12.08 0.39
CA LEU A 186 4.21 12.32 -0.92
C LEU A 186 2.83 12.96 -0.78
N PRO A 187 2.47 13.94 -1.62
CA PRO A 187 1.17 14.61 -1.55
C PRO A 187 -0.01 13.63 -1.60
N SER A 188 0.04 12.62 -2.47
CA SER A 188 -0.99 11.58 -2.56
C SER A 188 -1.10 10.75 -1.28
N MET A 189 0.01 10.38 -0.66
CA MET A 189 0.00 9.64 0.60
C MET A 189 -0.58 10.47 1.75
N GLN A 190 -0.31 11.78 1.76
CA GLN A 190 -0.90 12.71 2.72
C GLN A 190 -2.42 12.87 2.48
N ASP A 191 -2.85 12.89 1.20
CA ASP A 191 -4.28 12.93 0.86
C ASP A 191 -5.00 11.65 1.31
N TRP A 192 -4.40 10.50 1.06
CA TRP A 192 -4.91 9.22 1.55
C TRP A 192 -5.03 9.21 3.07
N TYR A 193 -3.97 9.63 3.76
CA TYR A 193 -3.93 9.65 5.22
C TYR A 193 -5.00 10.57 5.82
N ARG A 194 -5.13 11.80 5.32
CA ARG A 194 -6.19 12.72 5.77
C ARG A 194 -7.59 12.13 5.59
N SER A 195 -7.83 11.51 4.43
CA SER A 195 -9.10 10.85 4.15
C SER A 195 -9.33 9.66 5.09
N ALA A 196 -8.30 8.85 5.35
CA ALA A 196 -8.37 7.72 6.28
C ALA A 196 -8.71 8.15 7.71
N LEU A 197 -8.11 9.25 8.19
CA LEU A 197 -8.42 9.80 9.51
C LEU A 197 -9.84 10.34 9.62
N ALA A 198 -10.39 10.86 8.54
CA ALA A 198 -11.74 11.40 8.49
C ALA A 198 -12.84 10.31 8.42
N GLU A 199 -12.48 9.06 8.15
CA GLU A 199 -13.45 7.96 8.14
C GLU A 199 -14.00 7.70 9.55
N THR A 200 -15.32 7.74 9.69
CA THR A 200 -16.01 7.43 10.94
C THR A 200 -16.44 5.96 11.03
N THR A 201 -16.60 5.29 9.89
CA THR A 201 -16.98 3.87 9.86
C THR A 201 -15.80 3.00 10.30
N ARG A 202 -16.06 2.11 11.25
CA ARG A 202 -15.13 1.05 11.67
C ARG A 202 -15.58 -0.27 11.08
N ASP A 203 -14.62 -1.07 10.62
CA ASP A 203 -14.87 -2.42 10.14
C ASP A 203 -14.43 -3.42 11.23
N GLU A 204 -15.41 -4.08 11.83
CA GLU A 204 -15.19 -4.98 12.98
C GLU A 204 -14.14 -6.07 12.72
N PRO A 205 -14.12 -6.74 11.54
CA PRO A 205 -13.08 -7.72 11.24
C PRO A 205 -11.66 -7.14 11.30
N HIS A 206 -11.43 -5.96 10.68
CA HIS A 206 -10.12 -5.31 10.71
C HIS A 206 -9.75 -4.77 12.10
N GLU A 207 -10.72 -4.28 12.88
CA GLU A 207 -10.45 -3.88 14.26
C GLU A 207 -10.11 -5.11 15.13
N ALA A 208 -10.71 -6.26 14.86
CA ALA A 208 -10.42 -7.50 15.57
C ALA A 208 -9.01 -8.03 15.31
N GLU A 209 -8.40 -7.75 14.15
CA GLU A 209 -7.02 -8.13 13.84
C GLU A 209 -6.01 -7.52 14.82
N LEU A 210 -6.35 -6.42 15.49
CA LEU A 210 -5.49 -5.76 16.49
C LEU A 210 -5.47 -6.47 17.84
N LYS A 211 -6.45 -7.36 18.10
CA LYS A 211 -6.56 -8.05 19.37
C LYS A 211 -5.35 -8.95 19.62
N GLY A 212 -4.65 -8.68 20.70
CA GLY A 212 -3.51 -9.50 21.12
C GLY A 212 -2.16 -9.15 20.48
N ILE A 213 -2.12 -8.32 19.44
CA ILE A 213 -0.88 -7.91 18.75
C ILE A 213 -0.07 -6.93 19.61
N GLY A 214 -0.72 -5.95 20.20
CA GLY A 214 -0.05 -4.87 20.94
C GLY A 214 -1.00 -4.04 21.78
N GLU A 215 -0.48 -2.95 22.30
CA GLU A 215 -1.21 -1.91 23.01
C GLU A 215 -1.45 -0.72 22.05
N ILE A 216 -2.70 -0.30 21.91
CA ILE A 216 -3.02 0.92 21.15
C ILE A 216 -2.62 2.11 22.00
N THR A 217 -1.59 2.84 21.59
CA THR A 217 -1.05 4.01 22.29
C THR A 217 -1.68 5.33 21.86
N ALA A 218 -2.26 5.38 20.66
CA ALA A 218 -3.02 6.53 20.17
C ALA A 218 -4.06 6.08 19.12
N ASP A 219 -5.19 6.76 19.11
CA ASP A 219 -6.21 6.70 18.06
C ASP A 219 -6.48 8.13 17.56
N LEU A 220 -6.12 8.40 16.32
CA LEU A 220 -6.18 9.70 15.67
C LEU A 220 -7.37 9.82 14.71
N ARG A 221 -8.18 8.76 14.61
CA ARG A 221 -9.31 8.69 13.69
C ARG A 221 -10.47 9.55 14.20
N ALA A 222 -11.26 10.10 13.27
CA ALA A 222 -12.48 10.82 13.63
C ALA A 222 -13.41 9.94 14.48
N THR A 223 -13.99 10.53 15.50
CA THR A 223 -15.07 9.89 16.28
C THR A 223 -16.37 9.92 15.48
N SER A 224 -17.17 8.87 15.60
CA SER A 224 -18.52 8.78 15.01
C SER A 224 -19.49 9.70 15.71
#